data_cd0f7209e755319142e5882f5c8e1101
#
_entry.id   cd0f7209e755319142e5882f5c8e1101
#
_cell.length_a   1.000
_cell.length_b   1.000
_cell.length_c   1.000
_cell.angle_alpha   90.00
_cell.angle_beta   90.00
_cell.angle_gamma   90.00
#
_symmetry.space_group_name_H-M   'P 1'
#
loop_
_entity.id
_entity.type
_entity.pdbx_description
1 polymer ?
#
loop_
_entity_poly.entity_id
_entity_poly.type
_entity_poly.pdbx_seq_one_letter_code
_entity_poly.pdbx_strand_id
1 'polypeptide(L)'
;MKGSAMYSTNAADPATAEEVPDPAGAGSDATAKDNNRLIIDSRFGSLAISQNSVLDFPNGLLGFGEFHSFGIADLSDPRYAQFKVLQCLEDHQLAFLVLPLDPNTGFIDRADLEAACNSLLVDIGDLVIMLVVTVRKTEQGASITANLRAPLMIDSKTHTGNQYVMRSERYPVRFQI
;
A
#
# COMPACT_ATOMS: atom_id res chain seq x y z
N MET A 1 18.36 -28.53 -77.89
CA MET A 1 18.58 -27.46 -78.84
C MET A 1 18.88 -26.27 -77.96
N LYS A 2 20.17 -25.94 -77.88
CA LYS A 2 20.82 -24.79 -78.52
C LYS A 2 20.20 -23.44 -77.95
N GLY A 3 20.84 -22.56 -77.35
CA GLY A 3 22.25 -22.14 -77.30
C GLY A 3 22.25 -20.89 -76.43
N SER A 4 23.18 -20.75 -75.65
CA SER A 4 24.48 -20.10 -75.93
C SER A 4 24.47 -18.58 -75.98
N ALA A 5 25.23 -18.05 -75.10
CA ALA A 5 26.23 -17.00 -75.21
C ALA A 5 25.69 -15.58 -74.87
N MET A 6 26.41 -14.70 -74.37
CA MET A 6 27.81 -14.45 -73.94
C MET A 6 27.87 -13.02 -73.38
N TYR A 7 28.71 -12.84 -72.39
CA TYR A 7 29.58 -11.69 -72.09
C TYR A 7 29.05 -10.26 -72.18
N SER A 8 29.20 -9.45 -71.14
CA SER A 8 30.43 -8.63 -71.08
C SER A 8 30.49 -7.84 -69.75
N THR A 9 31.62 -7.88 -69.14
CA THR A 9 32.21 -7.03 -68.11
C THR A 9 32.03 -5.55 -68.37
N ASN A 10 31.76 -4.76 -67.32
CA ASN A 10 32.69 -3.67 -67.04
C ASN A 10 32.59 -3.19 -65.58
N ALA A 11 33.75 -2.97 -65.03
CA ALA A 11 34.04 -2.42 -63.71
C ALA A 11 33.83 -0.89 -63.69
N ALA A 12 33.47 -0.40 -62.52
CA ALA A 12 34.04 0.77 -61.86
C ALA A 12 33.31 1.08 -60.58
N ASP A 13 34.01 1.04 -59.51
CA ASP A 13 34.01 1.63 -58.18
C ASP A 13 33.85 3.17 -58.19
N PRO A 14 33.76 3.89 -57.05
CA PRO A 14 33.26 3.60 -55.71
C PRO A 14 32.33 4.70 -55.15
N ALA A 15 31.94 4.47 -53.91
CA ALA A 15 31.60 5.46 -52.90
C ALA A 15 30.28 6.25 -52.99
N THR A 16 29.33 5.83 -52.15
CA THR A 16 28.74 6.77 -51.21
C THR A 16 28.16 5.95 -50.06
N ALA A 17 28.75 6.11 -48.89
CA ALA A 17 28.24 5.60 -47.64
C ALA A 17 26.92 6.32 -47.30
N GLU A 18 25.80 5.66 -47.37
CA GLU A 18 24.57 6.12 -46.69
C GLU A 18 24.62 5.65 -45.24
N GLU A 19 24.81 6.63 -44.42
CA GLU A 19 24.75 6.61 -42.98
C GLU A 19 23.37 6.15 -42.53
N VAL A 20 23.27 4.93 -41.95
CA VAL A 20 22.07 4.44 -41.25
C VAL A 20 21.95 5.22 -39.95
N PRO A 21 20.87 5.96 -39.68
CA PRO A 21 20.70 6.60 -38.39
C PRO A 21 20.44 5.53 -37.31
N ASP A 22 21.33 5.54 -36.34
CA ASP A 22 21.27 4.85 -35.06
C ASP A 22 19.93 5.12 -34.38
N PRO A 23 19.15 4.13 -33.95
CA PRO A 23 17.98 4.35 -33.08
C PRO A 23 18.46 4.52 -31.64
N ALA A 24 19.14 5.61 -31.36
CA ALA A 24 19.40 6.05 -30.01
C ALA A 24 18.20 6.82 -29.50
N GLY A 25 17.56 6.31 -28.45
CA GLY A 25 16.67 7.11 -27.63
C GLY A 25 15.31 6.52 -27.28
N ALA A 26 15.24 5.23 -26.94
CA ALA A 26 14.20 4.81 -26.02
C ALA A 26 14.78 4.93 -24.59
N GLY A 27 14.76 6.14 -24.08
CA GLY A 27 15.10 6.42 -22.70
C GLY A 27 14.19 5.63 -21.78
N SER A 28 14.78 4.76 -21.02
CA SER A 28 14.25 4.05 -19.90
C SER A 28 13.77 5.05 -18.83
N ASP A 29 12.51 5.44 -18.90
CA ASP A 29 11.83 6.25 -17.87
C ASP A 29 11.13 5.33 -16.82
N ALA A 30 11.62 4.10 -16.67
CA ALA A 30 11.09 3.12 -15.72
C ALA A 30 11.89 3.02 -14.41
N THR A 31 12.99 3.77 -14.26
CA THR A 31 13.93 3.61 -13.11
C THR A 31 13.80 4.69 -12.03
N ALA A 32 12.94 5.69 -12.19
CA ALA A 32 12.78 6.77 -11.20
C ALA A 32 11.72 6.50 -10.10
N LYS A 33 11.03 5.34 -10.10
CA LYS A 33 9.96 5.03 -9.12
C LYS A 33 10.39 4.14 -7.96
N ASP A 34 11.59 3.60 -7.95
CA ASP A 34 11.98 2.55 -6.98
C ASP A 34 12.80 3.05 -5.77
N ASN A 35 13.31 4.29 -5.79
CA ASN A 35 14.20 4.79 -4.74
C ASN A 35 13.50 5.26 -3.45
N ASN A 36 12.15 5.17 -3.37
CA ASN A 36 11.39 5.67 -2.22
C ASN A 36 10.53 4.58 -1.53
N ARG A 37 10.89 3.31 -1.72
CA ARG A 37 10.19 2.18 -1.12
C ARG A 37 11.11 1.36 -0.25
N LEU A 38 10.64 1.07 0.96
CA LEU A 38 11.25 0.13 1.88
C LEU A 38 10.65 -1.26 1.62
N ILE A 39 11.51 -2.27 1.36
CA ILE A 39 11.08 -3.66 1.21
C ILE A 39 11.30 -4.37 2.54
N ILE A 40 10.23 -4.94 3.09
CA ILE A 40 10.25 -5.63 4.37
C ILE A 40 9.70 -7.05 4.21
N ASP A 41 10.42 -8.03 4.70
CA ASP A 41 9.92 -9.39 4.84
C ASP A 41 9.07 -9.49 6.10
N SER A 42 7.77 -9.52 5.89
CA SER A 42 6.72 -9.57 6.89
C SER A 42 6.12 -10.96 7.00
N ARG A 43 5.38 -11.22 8.06
CA ARG A 43 4.53 -12.42 8.17
C ARG A 43 3.45 -12.51 7.09
N PHE A 44 3.19 -11.43 6.35
CA PHE A 44 2.27 -11.37 5.20
C PHE A 44 3.01 -11.47 3.84
N GLY A 45 4.29 -11.84 3.84
CA GLY A 45 5.16 -11.89 2.68
C GLY A 45 6.00 -10.62 2.53
N SER A 46 6.67 -10.48 1.38
CA SER A 46 7.47 -9.30 1.11
C SER A 46 6.57 -8.10 0.79
N LEU A 47 6.71 -7.04 1.56
CA LEU A 47 5.92 -5.81 1.49
C LEU A 47 6.77 -4.66 0.95
N ALA A 48 6.21 -3.88 0.03
CA ALA A 48 6.80 -2.65 -0.47
C ALA A 48 6.08 -1.44 0.16
N ILE A 49 6.74 -0.76 1.08
CA ILE A 49 6.21 0.38 1.84
C ILE A 49 6.79 1.66 1.26
N SER A 50 5.93 2.57 0.79
CA SER A 50 6.34 3.91 0.41
C SER A 50 6.70 4.74 1.65
N GLN A 51 7.70 5.61 1.56
CA GLN A 51 8.00 6.56 2.64
C GLN A 51 6.81 7.47 2.98
N ASN A 52 5.99 7.79 1.98
CA ASN A 52 4.76 8.57 2.19
C ASN A 52 3.63 7.78 2.88
N SER A 53 3.82 6.47 3.07
CA SER A 53 2.88 5.59 3.77
C SER A 53 3.38 5.21 5.16
N VAL A 54 4.42 5.87 5.65
CA VAL A 54 4.91 5.73 7.03
C VAL A 54 4.08 6.60 7.95
N LEU A 55 3.66 6.02 9.06
CA LEU A 55 2.85 6.66 10.11
C LEU A 55 3.61 6.64 11.43
N ASP A 56 3.50 7.72 12.18
CA ASP A 56 3.96 7.81 13.56
C ASP A 56 2.78 7.60 14.52
N PHE A 57 2.94 6.70 15.48
CA PHE A 57 2.00 6.45 16.58
C PHE A 57 2.67 6.81 17.88
N PRO A 58 2.55 8.06 18.37
CA PRO A 58 3.29 8.56 19.54
C PRO A 58 3.06 7.78 20.84
N ASN A 59 1.90 7.14 20.94
CA ASN A 59 1.52 6.29 22.08
C ASN A 59 1.60 4.79 21.75
N GLY A 60 2.12 4.42 20.57
CA GLY A 60 2.06 3.07 20.07
C GLY A 60 0.63 2.56 19.86
N LEU A 61 0.47 1.25 19.72
CA LEU A 61 -0.82 0.58 19.65
C LEU A 61 -1.14 -0.10 20.97
N LEU A 62 -2.42 -0.35 21.26
CA LEU A 62 -2.85 -1.03 22.48
C LEU A 62 -2.18 -2.40 22.63
N GLY A 63 -1.39 -2.58 23.69
CA GLY A 63 -0.58 -3.77 23.92
C GLY A 63 0.80 -3.76 23.24
N PHE A 64 1.13 -2.68 22.48
CA PHE A 64 2.37 -2.51 21.75
C PHE A 64 2.83 -1.05 21.85
N GLY A 65 2.82 -0.51 23.06
CA GLY A 65 3.13 0.90 23.33
C GLY A 65 4.59 1.30 23.10
N GLU A 66 5.47 0.33 22.97
CA GLU A 66 6.88 0.53 22.71
C GLU A 66 7.23 0.75 21.22
N PHE A 67 6.30 0.47 20.31
CA PHE A 67 6.50 0.61 18.87
C PHE A 67 5.74 1.82 18.34
N HIS A 68 6.44 2.69 17.63
CA HIS A 68 5.90 3.99 17.21
C HIS A 68 5.83 4.14 15.69
N SER A 69 6.71 3.48 14.95
CA SER A 69 6.81 3.66 13.50
C SER A 69 6.18 2.48 12.74
N PHE A 70 5.17 2.78 11.92
CA PHE A 70 4.45 1.79 11.13
C PHE A 70 4.34 2.23 9.68
N GLY A 71 4.37 1.25 8.77
CA GLY A 71 4.16 1.49 7.35
C GLY A 71 2.89 0.81 6.85
N ILE A 72 2.18 1.46 5.94
CA ILE A 72 1.02 0.86 5.27
C ILE A 72 1.45 0.26 3.94
N ALA A 73 1.07 -0.99 3.70
CA ALA A 73 1.30 -1.70 2.45
C ALA A 73 0.04 -2.39 1.94
N ASP A 74 0.00 -2.63 0.63
CA ASP A 74 -1.01 -3.46 0.00
C ASP A 74 -0.66 -4.95 0.15
N LEU A 75 -1.70 -5.79 0.21
CA LEU A 75 -1.53 -7.22 0.05
C LEU A 75 -1.29 -7.56 -1.43
N SER A 76 -0.42 -8.51 -1.70
CA SER A 76 -0.10 -8.91 -3.07
C SER A 76 -1.24 -9.62 -3.79
N ASP A 77 -2.18 -10.23 -3.06
CA ASP A 77 -3.32 -10.95 -3.62
C ASP A 77 -4.51 -10.00 -3.86
N PRO A 78 -4.95 -9.80 -5.13
CA PRO A 78 -6.04 -8.88 -5.46
C PRO A 78 -7.38 -9.23 -4.80
N ARG A 79 -7.58 -10.48 -4.39
CA ARG A 79 -8.80 -10.92 -3.69
C ARG A 79 -8.98 -10.24 -2.33
N TYR A 80 -7.89 -9.71 -1.78
CA TYR A 80 -7.86 -9.04 -0.48
C TYR A 80 -7.54 -7.55 -0.60
N ALA A 81 -7.76 -6.95 -1.77
CA ALA A 81 -7.42 -5.55 -2.05
C ALA A 81 -8.10 -4.54 -1.11
N GLN A 82 -9.25 -4.91 -0.51
CA GLN A 82 -9.93 -4.10 0.50
C GLN A 82 -9.15 -3.99 1.82
N PHE A 83 -8.26 -4.94 2.11
CA PHE A 83 -7.42 -4.91 3.29
C PHE A 83 -6.05 -4.30 2.99
N LYS A 84 -5.43 -3.74 4.03
CA LYS A 84 -4.04 -3.30 4.03
C LYS A 84 -3.27 -3.99 5.14
N VAL A 85 -1.97 -3.92 5.08
CA VAL A 85 -1.08 -4.35 6.17
C VAL A 85 -0.52 -3.10 6.84
N LEU A 86 -0.69 -3.00 8.15
CA LEU A 86 0.02 -2.05 9.00
C LEU A 86 1.23 -2.80 9.58
N GLN A 87 2.40 -2.54 9.03
CA GLN A 87 3.67 -3.20 9.35
C GLN A 87 4.47 -2.33 10.32
N CYS A 88 4.88 -2.89 11.45
CA CYS A 88 5.85 -2.23 12.32
C CYS A 88 7.22 -2.15 11.61
N LEU A 89 7.85 -0.97 11.66
CA LEU A 89 9.16 -0.76 11.05
C LEU A 89 10.31 -1.06 12.02
N GLU A 90 10.00 -1.15 13.31
CA GLU A 90 10.95 -1.44 14.41
C GLU A 90 11.01 -2.94 14.71
N ASP A 91 9.93 -3.69 14.41
CA ASP A 91 9.84 -5.15 14.50
C ASP A 91 9.13 -5.74 13.28
N HIS A 92 9.88 -6.38 12.38
CA HIS A 92 9.34 -6.95 11.15
C HIS A 92 8.38 -8.13 11.37
N GLN A 93 8.37 -8.74 12.55
CA GLN A 93 7.41 -9.80 12.91
C GLN A 93 6.06 -9.24 13.35
N LEU A 94 6.03 -7.96 13.75
CA LEU A 94 4.80 -7.29 14.20
C LEU A 94 4.11 -6.61 13.02
N ALA A 95 2.96 -7.14 12.64
CA ALA A 95 2.12 -6.56 11.60
C ALA A 95 0.65 -6.85 11.86
N PHE A 96 -0.22 -5.96 11.43
CA PHE A 96 -1.67 -6.07 11.59
C PHE A 96 -2.35 -6.01 10.23
N LEU A 97 -3.38 -6.85 10.05
CA LEU A 97 -4.32 -6.68 8.96
C LEU A 97 -5.28 -5.55 9.33
N VAL A 98 -5.45 -4.58 8.44
CA VAL A 98 -6.35 -3.45 8.68
C VAL A 98 -7.31 -3.25 7.51
N LEU A 99 -8.50 -2.73 7.82
CA LEU A 99 -9.54 -2.39 6.85
C LEU A 99 -9.76 -0.88 6.89
N PRO A 100 -9.49 -0.15 5.80
CA PRO A 100 -9.90 1.25 5.69
C PRO A 100 -11.42 1.38 5.81
N LEU A 101 -11.87 2.35 6.59
CA LEU A 101 -13.28 2.63 6.82
C LEU A 101 -13.61 4.02 6.29
N ASP A 102 -14.60 4.10 5.38
CA ASP A 102 -15.18 5.39 5.00
C ASP A 102 -16.01 5.93 6.18
N PRO A 103 -15.71 7.15 6.69
CA PRO A 103 -16.46 7.77 7.77
C PRO A 103 -17.97 7.91 7.52
N ASN A 104 -18.39 7.89 6.27
CA ASN A 104 -19.80 8.07 5.87
C ASN A 104 -20.60 6.77 5.83
N THR A 105 -19.99 5.62 6.09
CA THR A 105 -20.70 4.31 6.08
C THR A 105 -21.69 4.13 7.23
N GLY A 106 -21.62 4.97 8.27
CA GLY A 106 -22.47 4.88 9.45
C GLY A 106 -22.11 3.77 10.45
N PHE A 107 -21.04 3.02 10.23
CA PHE A 107 -20.54 2.04 11.21
C PHE A 107 -20.10 2.68 12.53
N ILE A 108 -19.59 3.90 12.46
CA ILE A 108 -19.33 4.76 13.60
C ILE A 108 -20.16 6.04 13.40
N ASP A 109 -20.90 6.44 14.44
CA ASP A 109 -21.69 7.66 14.38
C ASP A 109 -20.84 8.89 14.16
N ARG A 110 -21.34 9.81 13.37
CA ARG A 110 -20.68 11.08 13.06
C ARG A 110 -20.34 11.87 14.33
N ALA A 111 -21.25 11.93 15.29
CA ALA A 111 -21.03 12.64 16.55
C ALA A 111 -19.89 12.03 17.38
N ASP A 112 -19.76 10.69 17.36
CA ASP A 112 -18.67 10.01 18.06
C ASP A 112 -17.33 10.20 17.34
N LEU A 113 -17.32 10.26 16.01
CA LEU A 113 -16.14 10.59 15.23
C LEU A 113 -15.68 12.02 15.51
N GLU A 114 -16.60 13.00 15.54
CA GLU A 114 -16.30 14.39 15.86
C GLU A 114 -15.77 14.53 17.29
N ALA A 115 -16.33 13.80 18.25
CA ALA A 115 -15.83 13.79 19.62
C ALA A 115 -14.42 13.21 19.73
N ALA A 116 -14.12 12.15 18.95
CA ALA A 116 -12.80 11.55 18.89
C ALA A 116 -11.79 12.50 18.22
N CYS A 117 -12.14 13.11 17.10
CA CYS A 117 -11.32 14.11 16.39
C CYS A 117 -10.97 15.29 17.30
N ASN A 118 -11.95 15.83 18.03
CA ASN A 118 -11.72 16.92 19.00
C ASN A 118 -10.76 16.49 20.12
N SER A 119 -10.86 15.24 20.60
CA SER A 119 -9.97 14.71 21.64
C SER A 119 -8.54 14.51 21.15
N LEU A 120 -8.36 14.22 19.87
CA LEU A 120 -7.08 13.96 19.21
C LEU A 120 -6.51 15.22 18.53
N LEU A 121 -7.26 16.32 18.46
CA LEU A 121 -6.92 17.55 17.75
C LEU A 121 -6.70 17.33 16.24
N VAL A 122 -7.47 16.43 15.64
CA VAL A 122 -7.45 16.10 14.20
C VAL A 122 -8.65 16.77 13.52
N ASP A 123 -8.44 17.38 12.35
CA ASP A 123 -9.53 17.86 11.53
C ASP A 123 -10.26 16.67 10.92
N ILE A 124 -11.58 16.65 11.01
CA ILE A 124 -12.39 15.54 10.48
C ILE A 124 -12.26 15.38 8.96
N GLY A 125 -11.92 16.45 8.24
CA GLY A 125 -11.65 16.45 6.80
C GLY A 125 -10.33 15.75 6.43
N ASP A 126 -9.41 15.62 7.38
CA ASP A 126 -8.11 14.98 7.21
C ASP A 126 -8.05 13.59 7.87
N LEU A 127 -9.18 13.17 8.47
CA LEU A 127 -9.26 11.90 9.18
C LEU A 127 -9.28 10.71 8.21
N VAL A 128 -8.35 9.79 8.40
CA VAL A 128 -8.37 8.44 7.83
C VAL A 128 -8.62 7.45 8.96
N ILE A 129 -9.60 6.55 8.77
CA ILE A 129 -9.93 5.52 9.76
C ILE A 129 -9.52 4.16 9.24
N MET A 130 -8.87 3.37 10.09
CA MET A 130 -8.59 1.96 9.81
C MET A 130 -9.02 1.10 10.99
N LEU A 131 -9.58 -0.06 10.69
CA LEU A 131 -10.00 -1.03 11.70
C LEU A 131 -9.02 -2.20 11.72
N VAL A 132 -8.50 -2.56 12.89
CA VAL A 132 -7.72 -3.78 13.04
C VAL A 132 -8.62 -4.99 12.81
N VAL A 133 -8.19 -5.89 11.93
CA VAL A 133 -8.94 -7.07 11.50
C VAL A 133 -8.34 -8.34 12.08
N THR A 134 -9.21 -9.22 12.53
CA THR A 134 -8.84 -10.57 12.97
C THR A 134 -9.47 -11.59 12.05
N VAL A 135 -8.64 -12.48 11.50
CA VAL A 135 -9.08 -13.65 10.72
C VAL A 135 -8.90 -14.88 11.56
N ARG A 136 -9.97 -15.65 11.72
CA ARG A 136 -9.97 -16.91 12.46
C ARG A 136 -10.45 -18.05 11.56
N LYS A 137 -9.71 -19.14 11.54
CA LYS A 137 -10.14 -20.36 10.89
C LYS A 137 -11.24 -21.02 11.71
N THR A 138 -12.35 -21.39 11.07
CA THR A 138 -13.48 -22.10 11.67
C THR A 138 -13.75 -23.38 10.90
N GLU A 139 -14.57 -24.27 11.43
CA GLU A 139 -14.99 -25.51 10.75
C GLU A 139 -15.74 -25.23 9.44
N GLN A 140 -16.40 -24.07 9.35
CA GLN A 140 -17.22 -23.64 8.20
C GLN A 140 -16.46 -22.72 7.22
N GLY A 141 -15.14 -22.47 7.46
CA GLY A 141 -14.33 -21.58 6.64
C GLY A 141 -13.53 -20.57 7.45
N ALA A 142 -13.56 -19.30 7.08
CA ALA A 142 -12.90 -18.21 7.79
C ALA A 142 -13.93 -17.24 8.37
N SER A 143 -13.75 -16.86 9.63
CA SER A 143 -14.47 -15.76 10.27
C SER A 143 -13.57 -14.53 10.28
N ILE A 144 -14.07 -13.42 9.75
CA ILE A 144 -13.32 -12.16 9.66
C ILE A 144 -14.07 -11.12 10.50
N THR A 145 -13.39 -10.54 11.47
CA THR A 145 -13.95 -9.52 12.36
C THR A 145 -13.10 -8.28 12.40
N ALA A 146 -13.72 -7.11 12.51
CA ALA A 146 -13.07 -5.82 12.66
C ALA A 146 -13.30 -5.24 14.05
N ASN A 147 -12.31 -4.53 14.57
CA ASN A 147 -12.37 -3.87 15.87
C ASN A 147 -12.96 -2.45 15.72
N LEU A 148 -14.26 -2.30 15.92
CA LEU A 148 -14.93 -1.00 15.97
C LEU A 148 -14.72 -0.27 17.32
N ARG A 149 -14.33 -0.99 18.38
CA ARG A 149 -14.14 -0.42 19.72
C ARG A 149 -12.90 0.48 19.79
N ALA A 150 -11.86 0.11 19.06
CA ALA A 150 -10.60 0.84 19.06
C ALA A 150 -10.07 1.03 17.63
N PRO A 151 -10.71 1.90 16.82
CA PRO A 151 -10.24 2.23 15.50
C PRO A 151 -8.87 2.94 15.55
N LEU A 152 -8.11 2.78 14.48
CA LEU A 152 -6.92 3.61 14.22
C LEU A 152 -7.41 4.89 13.55
N MET A 153 -7.19 6.01 14.20
CA MET A 153 -7.52 7.35 13.71
C MET A 153 -6.24 8.05 13.29
N ILE A 154 -6.12 8.37 12.01
CA ILE A 154 -4.90 8.86 11.40
C ILE A 154 -5.17 10.23 10.81
N ASP A 155 -4.33 11.20 11.16
CA ASP A 155 -4.26 12.50 10.51
C ASP A 155 -3.43 12.35 9.23
N SER A 156 -4.07 12.52 8.07
CA SER A 156 -3.42 12.38 6.76
C SER A 156 -2.44 13.52 6.44
N LYS A 157 -2.52 14.66 7.14
CA LYS A 157 -1.59 15.79 6.96
C LYS A 157 -0.29 15.57 7.70
N THR A 158 -0.38 15.13 8.95
CA THR A 158 0.79 14.95 9.81
C THR A 158 1.35 13.53 9.76
N HIS A 159 0.61 12.60 9.15
CA HIS A 159 0.91 11.15 9.16
C HIS A 159 1.00 10.59 10.59
N THR A 160 0.25 11.18 11.53
CA THR A 160 0.20 10.74 12.92
C THR A 160 -1.05 9.89 13.17
N GLY A 161 -0.87 8.73 13.76
CA GLY A 161 -1.93 7.80 14.10
C GLY A 161 -2.15 7.67 15.62
N ASN A 162 -3.39 7.39 16.00
CA ASN A 162 -3.76 7.05 17.37
C ASN A 162 -4.77 5.90 17.34
N GLN A 163 -4.59 4.90 18.19
CA GLN A 163 -5.63 3.91 18.43
C GLN A 163 -6.59 4.44 19.49
N TYR A 164 -7.74 4.96 19.05
CA TYR A 164 -8.71 5.63 19.91
C TYR A 164 -9.75 4.65 20.45
N VAL A 165 -9.88 4.57 21.78
CA VAL A 165 -10.93 3.72 22.40
C VAL A 165 -12.24 4.50 22.43
N MET A 166 -13.21 4.04 21.63
CA MET A 166 -14.55 4.63 21.57
C MET A 166 -15.24 4.59 22.95
N ARG A 167 -15.83 5.71 23.37
CA ARG A 167 -16.49 5.81 24.68
C ARG A 167 -17.76 4.97 24.75
N SER A 168 -18.51 4.90 23.67
CA SER A 168 -19.76 4.16 23.59
C SER A 168 -19.53 2.64 23.51
N GLU A 169 -20.20 1.86 24.34
CA GLU A 169 -20.11 0.39 24.36
C GLU A 169 -20.78 -0.30 23.17
N ARG A 170 -21.55 0.45 22.35
CA ARG A 170 -22.19 -0.07 21.14
C ARG A 170 -21.20 -0.53 20.07
N TYR A 171 -19.93 -0.11 20.14
CA TYR A 171 -18.88 -0.52 19.21
C TYR A 171 -18.21 -1.79 19.71
N PRO A 172 -18.43 -2.95 19.04
CA PRO A 172 -17.83 -4.20 19.47
C PRO A 172 -16.36 -4.31 19.06
N VAL A 173 -15.59 -5.06 19.85
CA VAL A 173 -14.20 -5.44 19.51
C VAL A 173 -14.16 -6.42 18.33
N ARG A 174 -15.25 -7.15 18.09
CA ARG A 174 -15.37 -8.19 17.05
C ARG A 174 -16.66 -7.99 16.26
N PHE A 175 -16.65 -7.01 15.40
CA PHE A 175 -17.72 -6.78 14.45
C PHE A 175 -17.51 -7.71 13.24
N GLN A 176 -18.51 -8.54 12.90
CA GLN A 176 -18.42 -9.47 11.77
C GLN A 176 -18.50 -8.70 10.45
N ILE A 177 -17.55 -8.93 9.53
CA ILE A 177 -17.49 -8.31 8.20
C ILE A 177 -17.46 -9.35 7.09
#